data_8c5ec12a25b93db15d62a5d0861dd2c9
#
_entry.id   8c5ec12a25b93db15d62a5d0861dd2c9
#
_cell.length_a   1.000
_cell.length_b   1.000
_cell.length_c   1.000
_cell.angle_alpha   90.00
_cell.angle_beta   90.00
_cell.angle_gamma   90.00
#
_symmetry.space_group_name_H-M   'P 1'
#
loop_
_entity.id
_entity.type
_entity.pdbx_description
1 polymer ?
#
loop_
_entity_poly.entity_id
_entity_poly.type
_entity_poly.pdbx_seq_one_letter_code
_entity_poly.pdbx_strand_id
1 'polypeptide(L)'
;MNVTPVRHAAHAGILLALLAVAVYLPFRVFGVIPYTRSYVVSEAQMAKLLEGAEVPDYYAMPVAPVSAQEQELQQRDFLWCRFCHTLKAGEGHRVGPNLHRIIGQPAGVVRDFTYSSGFLRARDNGVIWTPETLDSFLSDPQNYVPGNRMRHAPTRDPEERRRVIARLIEATR
;
A
#
# COMPACT_ATOMS: atom_id res chain seq x y z
N MET A 1 29.99 49.65 -20.44
CA MET A 1 29.16 49.48 -19.23
C MET A 1 29.55 48.16 -18.59
N ASN A 2 30.43 48.18 -17.57
CA ASN A 2 30.86 46.98 -16.87
C ASN A 2 29.81 46.52 -15.88
N VAL A 3 29.02 45.54 -16.26
CA VAL A 3 28.09 44.88 -15.33
C VAL A 3 28.94 43.99 -14.42
N THR A 4 29.02 44.39 -13.15
CA THR A 4 29.92 43.79 -12.17
C THR A 4 29.66 42.29 -12.01
N PRO A 5 30.69 41.42 -11.93
CA PRO A 5 30.56 39.95 -11.79
C PRO A 5 29.77 39.51 -10.57
N VAL A 6 29.67 40.34 -9.54
CA VAL A 6 28.89 40.11 -8.32
C VAL A 6 27.38 39.98 -8.59
N ARG A 7 26.83 40.77 -9.54
CA ARG A 7 25.40 40.69 -9.88
C ARG A 7 25.05 39.36 -10.59
N HIS A 8 25.93 38.88 -11.45
CA HIS A 8 25.72 37.58 -12.12
C HIS A 8 25.81 36.39 -11.15
N ALA A 9 26.72 36.44 -10.18
CA ALA A 9 26.84 35.43 -9.14
C ALA A 9 25.57 35.37 -8.24
N ALA A 10 25.04 36.54 -7.87
CA ALA A 10 23.80 36.61 -7.09
C ALA A 10 22.58 36.03 -7.86
N HIS A 11 22.45 36.37 -9.15
CA HIS A 11 21.36 35.82 -9.98
C HIS A 11 21.50 34.32 -10.20
N ALA A 12 22.73 33.82 -10.39
CA ALA A 12 22.99 32.39 -10.51
C ALA A 12 22.60 31.62 -9.22
N GLY A 13 22.93 32.18 -8.05
CA GLY A 13 22.54 31.61 -6.76
C GLY A 13 21.02 31.55 -6.56
N ILE A 14 20.30 32.63 -6.92
CA ILE A 14 18.84 32.66 -6.85
C ILE A 14 18.21 31.63 -7.80
N LEU A 15 18.72 31.52 -9.04
CA LEU A 15 18.21 30.56 -10.01
C LEU A 15 18.44 29.10 -9.55
N LEU A 16 19.59 28.80 -8.97
CA LEU A 16 19.87 27.46 -8.41
C LEU A 16 18.95 27.15 -7.22
N ALA A 17 18.71 28.10 -6.34
CA ALA A 17 17.77 27.93 -5.22
C ALA A 17 16.33 27.70 -5.71
N LEU A 18 15.87 28.47 -6.69
CA LEU A 18 14.56 28.27 -7.29
C LEU A 18 14.42 26.93 -8.00
N LEU A 19 15.47 26.49 -8.70
CA LEU A 19 15.51 25.17 -9.34
C LEU A 19 15.44 24.05 -8.28
N ALA A 20 16.22 24.19 -7.21
CA ALA A 20 16.19 23.23 -6.10
C ALA A 20 14.80 23.14 -5.47
N VAL A 21 14.13 24.27 -5.25
CA VAL A 21 12.75 24.30 -4.75
C VAL A 21 11.78 23.72 -5.77
N ALA A 22 11.89 24.05 -7.04
CA ALA A 22 11.02 23.56 -8.10
C ALA A 22 11.14 22.02 -8.30
N VAL A 23 12.33 21.46 -8.07
CA VAL A 23 12.55 20.01 -8.10
C VAL A 23 12.13 19.37 -6.80
N TYR A 24 12.52 19.90 -5.65
CA TYR A 24 12.27 19.32 -4.33
C TYR A 24 10.81 19.37 -3.90
N LEU A 25 10.11 20.49 -4.16
CA LEU A 25 8.75 20.70 -3.68
C LEU A 25 7.74 19.71 -4.28
N PRO A 26 7.72 19.43 -5.59
CA PRO A 26 6.86 18.41 -6.17
C PRO A 26 7.14 17.01 -5.59
N PHE A 27 8.40 16.64 -5.42
CA PHE A 27 8.76 15.37 -4.77
C PHE A 27 8.21 15.31 -3.35
N ARG A 28 8.28 16.40 -2.63
CA ARG A 28 7.77 16.51 -1.25
C ARG A 28 6.25 16.40 -1.19
N VAL A 29 5.55 17.14 -2.06
CA VAL A 29 4.08 17.22 -2.09
C VAL A 29 3.47 15.95 -2.63
N PHE A 30 4.04 15.37 -3.68
CA PHE A 30 3.52 14.14 -4.31
C PHE A 30 4.09 12.86 -3.71
N GLY A 31 4.94 12.95 -2.71
CA GLY A 31 5.50 11.79 -2.01
C GLY A 31 6.41 10.91 -2.87
N VAL A 32 7.04 11.48 -3.89
CA VAL A 32 7.93 10.78 -4.83
C VAL A 32 9.37 10.68 -4.29
N ILE A 33 9.73 11.45 -3.24
CA ILE A 33 11.00 11.21 -2.56
C ILE A 33 10.85 9.93 -1.74
N PRO A 34 11.66 8.91 -2.00
CA PRO A 34 11.77 7.81 -1.09
C PRO A 34 12.27 8.38 0.24
N TYR A 35 11.38 8.61 1.19
CA TYR A 35 11.78 8.77 2.57
C TYR A 35 12.33 7.42 2.99
N THR A 36 13.60 7.35 2.81
CA THR A 36 14.52 6.33 3.14
C THR A 36 14.46 5.98 4.61
N ARG A 37 13.54 5.13 4.96
CA ARG A 37 13.70 4.05 5.92
C ARG A 37 12.57 3.10 5.61
N SER A 38 12.89 1.99 4.98
CA SER A 38 12.07 0.81 5.09
C SER A 38 11.83 0.59 6.57
N TYR A 39 10.62 0.86 7.02
CA TYR A 39 10.27 0.64 8.42
C TYR A 39 10.09 -0.86 8.57
N VAL A 40 11.05 -1.49 9.19
CA VAL A 40 10.96 -2.91 9.53
C VAL A 40 10.31 -2.99 10.91
N VAL A 41 9.09 -3.51 10.96
CA VAL A 41 8.41 -3.83 12.22
C VAL A 41 9.16 -4.99 12.86
N SER A 42 9.66 -4.81 14.08
CA SER A 42 10.31 -5.87 14.84
C SER A 42 9.27 -6.92 15.31
N GLU A 43 9.74 -8.12 15.65
CA GLU A 43 8.85 -9.16 16.19
C GLU A 43 8.10 -8.70 17.45
N ALA A 44 8.76 -7.96 18.34
CA ALA A 44 8.13 -7.41 19.54
C ALA A 44 7.04 -6.38 19.20
N GLN A 45 7.27 -5.55 18.17
CA GLN A 45 6.25 -4.61 17.69
C GLN A 45 5.09 -5.34 17.03
N MET A 46 5.36 -6.42 16.25
CA MET A 46 4.33 -7.24 15.65
C MET A 46 3.47 -7.91 16.73
N ALA A 47 4.08 -8.51 17.76
CA ALA A 47 3.36 -9.11 18.87
C ALA A 47 2.45 -8.09 19.58
N LYS A 48 2.95 -6.86 19.79
CA LYS A 48 2.15 -5.78 20.38
C LYS A 48 0.97 -5.35 19.48
N LEU A 49 1.16 -5.31 18.18
CA LEU A 49 0.09 -4.96 17.23
C LEU A 49 -1.01 -6.02 17.16
N LEU A 50 -0.68 -7.27 17.48
CA LEU A 50 -1.63 -8.40 17.51
C LEU A 50 -2.11 -8.71 18.94
N GLU A 51 -1.69 -7.97 19.94
CA GLU A 51 -2.10 -8.19 21.33
C GLU A 51 -3.63 -8.07 21.49
N GLY A 52 -4.24 -9.12 22.00
CA GLY A 52 -5.70 -9.19 22.19
C GLY A 52 -6.52 -9.41 20.93
N ALA A 53 -5.87 -9.56 19.77
CA ALA A 53 -6.57 -9.87 18.52
C ALA A 53 -6.67 -11.38 18.31
N GLU A 54 -7.89 -11.91 18.23
CA GLU A 54 -8.13 -13.29 17.79
C GLU A 54 -8.18 -13.31 16.26
N VAL A 55 -7.03 -13.60 15.64
CA VAL A 55 -6.92 -13.66 14.17
C VAL A 55 -6.86 -15.12 13.72
N PRO A 56 -7.89 -15.63 13.02
CA PRO A 56 -7.85 -16.97 12.46
C PRO A 56 -6.71 -17.13 11.45
N ASP A 57 -6.19 -18.35 11.30
CA ASP A 57 -5.33 -18.64 10.15
C ASP A 57 -6.19 -18.85 8.90
N TYR A 58 -6.46 -17.78 8.19
CA TYR A 58 -7.25 -17.77 6.95
C TYR A 58 -6.63 -18.67 5.86
N TYR A 59 -5.34 -18.95 5.94
CA TYR A 59 -4.62 -19.75 4.96
C TYR A 59 -4.67 -21.27 5.29
N ALA A 60 -4.95 -21.63 6.52
CA ALA A 60 -5.22 -23.02 6.91
C ALA A 60 -6.66 -23.44 6.59
N MET A 61 -7.58 -22.49 6.39
CA MET A 61 -8.97 -22.82 6.07
C MET A 61 -9.08 -23.52 4.71
N PRO A 62 -9.93 -24.55 4.58
CA PRO A 62 -10.16 -25.19 3.30
C PRO A 62 -10.80 -24.21 2.30
N VAL A 63 -10.32 -24.23 1.07
CA VAL A 63 -10.96 -23.49 -0.02
C VAL A 63 -12.18 -24.27 -0.47
N ALA A 64 -13.35 -23.64 -0.37
CA ALA A 64 -14.55 -24.26 -0.93
C ALA A 64 -14.42 -24.37 -2.47
N PRO A 65 -14.79 -25.48 -3.06
CA PRO A 65 -14.77 -25.62 -4.51
C PRO A 65 -15.77 -24.63 -5.12
N VAL A 66 -15.34 -23.93 -6.16
CA VAL A 66 -16.16 -22.99 -6.90
C VAL A 66 -16.32 -23.45 -8.35
N SER A 67 -17.40 -23.04 -9.01
CA SER A 67 -17.63 -23.36 -10.42
C SER A 67 -16.54 -22.73 -11.32
N ALA A 68 -16.36 -23.28 -12.53
CA ALA A 68 -15.43 -22.71 -13.52
C ALA A 68 -15.78 -21.25 -13.85
N GLN A 69 -17.07 -20.95 -13.93
CA GLN A 69 -17.56 -19.56 -14.17
C GLN A 69 -17.15 -18.63 -13.01
N GLU A 70 -17.31 -19.05 -11.77
CA GLU A 70 -16.88 -18.25 -10.60
C GLU A 70 -15.37 -18.06 -10.56
N GLN A 71 -14.57 -19.08 -10.93
CA GLN A 71 -13.12 -18.95 -11.05
C GLN A 71 -12.71 -17.90 -12.10
N GLU A 72 -13.39 -17.90 -13.24
CA GLU A 72 -13.15 -16.91 -14.29
C GLU A 72 -13.46 -15.49 -13.81
N LEU A 73 -14.59 -15.31 -13.13
CA LEU A 73 -14.96 -14.03 -12.52
C LEU A 73 -13.94 -13.58 -11.49
N GLN A 74 -13.49 -14.47 -10.59
CA GLN A 74 -12.46 -14.17 -9.60
C GLN A 74 -11.14 -13.75 -10.25
N GLN A 75 -10.71 -14.42 -11.33
CA GLN A 75 -9.49 -14.07 -12.04
C GLN A 75 -9.60 -12.71 -12.72
N ARG A 76 -10.73 -12.43 -13.37
CA ARG A 76 -11.01 -11.15 -14.04
C ARG A 76 -11.01 -9.99 -13.04
N ASP A 77 -11.77 -10.14 -11.94
CA ASP A 77 -11.95 -9.08 -10.96
C ASP A 77 -10.65 -8.81 -10.17
N PHE A 78 -9.83 -9.84 -9.97
CA PHE A 78 -8.53 -9.73 -9.29
C PHE A 78 -7.39 -9.21 -10.19
N LEU A 79 -7.58 -9.16 -11.50
CA LEU A 79 -6.52 -8.81 -12.45
C LEU A 79 -5.86 -7.46 -12.13
N TRP A 80 -6.63 -6.46 -11.77
CA TRP A 80 -6.15 -5.11 -11.48
C TRP A 80 -5.19 -5.06 -10.29
N CYS A 81 -5.37 -5.91 -9.30
CA CYS A 81 -4.48 -5.97 -8.13
C CYS A 81 -3.04 -6.32 -8.54
N ARG A 82 -2.89 -7.20 -9.52
CA ARG A 82 -1.60 -7.72 -9.99
C ARG A 82 -0.76 -6.70 -10.75
N PHE A 83 -1.34 -5.62 -11.27
CA PHE A 83 -0.56 -4.54 -11.88
C PHE A 83 0.29 -3.80 -10.85
N CYS A 84 -0.24 -3.64 -9.65
CA CYS A 84 0.42 -2.87 -8.58
C CYS A 84 1.06 -3.72 -7.50
N HIS A 85 0.71 -5.01 -7.38
CA HIS A 85 1.16 -5.89 -6.32
C HIS A 85 1.79 -7.18 -6.85
N THR A 86 2.77 -7.70 -6.13
CA THR A 86 3.26 -9.08 -6.23
C THR A 86 2.58 -9.95 -5.18
N LEU A 87 2.58 -11.27 -5.36
CA LEU A 87 1.76 -12.19 -4.57
C LEU A 87 2.52 -13.32 -3.91
N LYS A 88 3.72 -13.65 -4.41
CA LYS A 88 4.49 -14.80 -3.93
C LYS A 88 5.52 -14.39 -2.89
N ALA A 89 5.86 -15.32 -2.01
CA ALA A 89 6.95 -15.14 -1.06
C ALA A 89 8.24 -14.73 -1.77
N GLY A 90 8.96 -13.74 -1.23
CA GLY A 90 10.26 -13.31 -1.75
C GLY A 90 10.21 -12.45 -3.02
N GLU A 91 9.03 -12.25 -3.63
CA GLU A 91 8.93 -11.28 -4.73
C GLU A 91 9.06 -9.85 -4.21
N GLY A 92 9.78 -9.01 -4.97
CA GLY A 92 9.91 -7.57 -4.68
C GLY A 92 8.58 -6.84 -4.77
N HIS A 93 8.56 -5.63 -4.24
CA HIS A 93 7.39 -4.74 -4.34
C HIS A 93 7.26 -4.18 -5.76
N ARG A 94 6.04 -3.73 -6.09
CA ARG A 94 5.76 -2.91 -7.27
C ARG A 94 5.34 -1.50 -6.82
N VAL A 95 4.32 -0.93 -7.44
CA VAL A 95 3.72 0.33 -6.98
C VAL A 95 3.15 0.17 -5.56
N GLY A 96 2.58 -0.99 -5.27
CA GLY A 96 2.12 -1.41 -3.96
C GLY A 96 3.02 -2.49 -3.34
N PRO A 97 2.80 -2.82 -2.05
CA PRO A 97 3.54 -3.87 -1.36
C PRO A 97 3.24 -5.26 -1.93
N ASN A 98 4.14 -6.20 -1.68
CA ASN A 98 3.83 -7.61 -1.86
C ASN A 98 2.68 -8.01 -0.94
N LEU A 99 1.71 -8.78 -1.44
CA LEU A 99 0.52 -9.19 -0.69
C LEU A 99 0.58 -10.64 -0.19
N HIS A 100 1.76 -11.30 -0.29
CA HIS A 100 1.91 -12.66 0.23
C HIS A 100 1.51 -12.72 1.71
N ARG A 101 0.53 -13.57 2.02
CA ARG A 101 -0.03 -13.80 3.35
C ARG A 101 -0.40 -12.50 4.11
N ILE A 102 -0.98 -11.54 3.39
CA ILE A 102 -1.35 -10.25 3.99
C ILE A 102 -2.57 -10.35 4.93
N ILE A 103 -3.47 -11.32 4.68
CA ILE A 103 -4.65 -11.52 5.53
C ILE A 103 -4.20 -12.06 6.88
N GLY A 104 -4.74 -11.48 7.95
CA GLY A 104 -4.31 -11.70 9.33
C GLY A 104 -3.18 -10.78 9.79
N GLN A 105 -2.60 -9.98 8.89
CA GLN A 105 -1.50 -9.06 9.25
C GLN A 105 -2.02 -7.66 9.58
N PRO A 106 -1.37 -6.94 10.50
CA PRO A 106 -1.64 -5.51 10.70
C PRO A 106 -1.39 -4.70 9.43
N ALA A 107 -2.12 -3.60 9.25
CA ALA A 107 -1.87 -2.67 8.16
C ALA A 107 -0.45 -2.10 8.23
N GLY A 108 0.16 -1.84 7.09
CA GLY A 108 1.43 -1.09 7.03
C GLY A 108 2.66 -1.81 7.58
N VAL A 109 2.68 -3.16 7.62
CA VAL A 109 3.79 -3.94 8.23
C VAL A 109 4.67 -4.70 7.24
N VAL A 110 4.31 -4.73 5.95
CA VAL A 110 5.12 -5.46 4.96
C VAL A 110 6.52 -4.83 4.89
N ARG A 111 7.53 -5.68 5.07
CA ARG A 111 8.94 -5.25 5.16
C ARG A 111 9.39 -4.57 3.87
N ASP A 112 10.31 -3.64 3.99
CA ASP A 112 10.99 -2.96 2.87
C ASP A 112 10.06 -2.18 1.92
N PHE A 113 8.79 -1.94 2.32
CA PHE A 113 7.85 -1.09 1.60
C PHE A 113 7.63 0.25 2.32
N THR A 114 7.70 1.35 1.58
CA THR A 114 7.48 2.70 2.13
C THR A 114 6.00 3.06 2.11
N TYR A 115 5.35 2.94 3.25
CA TYR A 115 3.94 3.25 3.41
C TYR A 115 3.66 4.77 3.48
N SER A 116 2.44 5.15 3.10
CA SER A 116 1.92 6.50 3.36
C SER A 116 1.64 6.69 4.86
N SER A 117 1.60 7.95 5.29
CA SER A 117 1.19 8.28 6.66
C SER A 117 -0.20 7.75 7.03
N GLY A 118 -1.10 7.64 6.04
CA GLY A 118 -2.42 7.03 6.25
C GLY A 118 -2.32 5.57 6.69
N PHE A 119 -1.53 4.75 5.99
CA PHE A 119 -1.32 3.35 6.38
C PHE A 119 -0.57 3.19 7.70
N LEU A 120 0.39 4.07 8.00
CA LEU A 120 1.07 4.03 9.29
C LEU A 120 0.12 4.35 10.45
N ARG A 121 -0.77 5.34 10.27
CA ARG A 121 -1.84 5.61 11.25
C ARG A 121 -2.83 4.45 11.38
N ALA A 122 -3.23 3.82 10.27
CA ALA A 122 -4.12 2.65 10.30
C ALA A 122 -3.49 1.51 11.12
N ARG A 123 -2.20 1.26 10.94
CA ARG A 123 -1.42 0.32 11.76
C ARG A 123 -1.47 0.69 13.24
N ASP A 124 -1.14 1.95 13.55
CA ASP A 124 -1.04 2.42 14.93
C ASP A 124 -2.42 2.42 15.62
N ASN A 125 -3.51 2.47 14.84
CA ASN A 125 -4.90 2.31 15.28
C ASN A 125 -5.34 0.82 15.33
N GLY A 126 -4.45 -0.13 15.13
CA GLY A 126 -4.74 -1.55 15.26
C GLY A 126 -5.53 -2.16 14.12
N VAL A 127 -5.53 -1.56 12.93
CA VAL A 127 -6.18 -2.16 11.75
C VAL A 127 -5.45 -3.44 11.36
N ILE A 128 -6.15 -4.57 11.40
CA ILE A 128 -5.71 -5.88 10.92
C ILE A 128 -6.48 -6.19 9.64
N TRP A 129 -5.79 -6.75 8.65
CA TRP A 129 -6.42 -7.18 7.41
C TRP A 129 -7.16 -8.50 7.62
N THR A 130 -8.45 -8.43 7.77
CA THR A 130 -9.37 -9.56 7.70
C THR A 130 -10.19 -9.46 6.41
N PRO A 131 -10.93 -10.50 6.01
CA PRO A 131 -11.88 -10.37 4.89
C PRO A 131 -12.82 -9.17 5.04
N GLU A 132 -13.33 -8.90 6.25
CA GLU A 132 -14.27 -7.83 6.55
C GLU A 132 -13.62 -6.44 6.47
N THR A 133 -12.42 -6.27 7.05
CA THR A 133 -11.70 -5.00 6.99
C THR A 133 -11.20 -4.69 5.57
N LEU A 134 -10.85 -5.74 4.83
CA LEU A 134 -10.46 -5.59 3.43
C LEU A 134 -11.68 -5.29 2.54
N ASP A 135 -12.85 -5.88 2.80
CA ASP A 135 -14.10 -5.50 2.13
C ASP A 135 -14.42 -4.03 2.33
N SER A 136 -14.35 -3.57 3.58
CA SER A 136 -14.56 -2.16 3.93
C SER A 136 -13.56 -1.25 3.23
N PHE A 137 -12.28 -1.61 3.21
CA PHE A 137 -11.23 -0.86 2.53
C PHE A 137 -11.45 -0.80 1.01
N LEU A 138 -11.78 -1.92 0.37
CA LEU A 138 -12.02 -1.97 -1.09
C LEU A 138 -13.30 -1.23 -1.49
N SER A 139 -14.29 -1.14 -0.60
CA SER A 139 -15.52 -0.39 -0.87
C SER A 139 -15.29 1.11 -0.97
N ASP A 140 -14.39 1.67 -0.15
CA ASP A 140 -13.96 3.07 -0.19
C ASP A 140 -12.56 3.24 0.42
N PRO A 141 -11.50 3.04 -0.36
CA PRO A 141 -10.13 3.07 0.15
C PRO A 141 -9.74 4.41 0.80
N GLN A 142 -10.26 5.53 0.29
CA GLN A 142 -9.86 6.85 0.77
C GLN A 142 -10.55 7.23 2.07
N ASN A 143 -11.79 6.78 2.29
CA ASN A 143 -12.49 6.97 3.56
C ASN A 143 -12.01 5.98 4.62
N TYR A 144 -11.76 4.73 4.26
CA TYR A 144 -11.31 3.71 5.21
C TYR A 144 -9.89 3.97 5.73
N VAL A 145 -8.95 4.35 4.85
CA VAL A 145 -7.58 4.76 5.20
C VAL A 145 -7.29 6.14 4.62
N PRO A 146 -7.70 7.23 5.28
CA PRO A 146 -7.48 8.58 4.78
C PRO A 146 -5.99 8.89 4.57
N GLY A 147 -5.65 9.38 3.38
CA GLY A 147 -4.27 9.68 3.01
C GLY A 147 -3.45 8.45 2.57
N ASN A 148 -4.11 7.34 2.23
CA ASN A 148 -3.45 6.25 1.52
C ASN A 148 -3.10 6.66 0.08
N ARG A 149 -2.10 5.99 -0.52
CA ARG A 149 -1.64 6.26 -1.89
C ARG A 149 -2.13 5.24 -2.91
N MET A 150 -2.93 4.27 -2.50
CA MET A 150 -3.54 3.32 -3.42
C MET A 150 -4.55 4.04 -4.32
N ARG A 151 -4.37 3.92 -5.63
CA ARG A 151 -5.19 4.61 -6.64
C ARG A 151 -6.24 3.71 -7.28
N HIS A 152 -6.59 2.63 -6.61
CA HIS A 152 -7.70 1.78 -7.04
C HIS A 152 -9.02 2.52 -6.81
N ALA A 153 -9.91 2.48 -7.81
CA ALA A 153 -11.26 3.00 -7.66
C ALA A 153 -12.05 2.16 -6.64
N PRO A 154 -13.00 2.76 -5.90
CA PRO A 154 -13.87 2.01 -5.02
C PRO A 154 -14.60 0.88 -5.76
N THR A 155 -14.49 -0.34 -5.26
CA THR A 155 -15.23 -1.50 -5.77
C THR A 155 -16.61 -1.54 -5.09
N ARG A 156 -17.63 -1.03 -5.78
CA ARG A 156 -18.95 -0.84 -5.18
C ARG A 156 -19.77 -2.13 -5.05
N ASP A 157 -19.58 -3.07 -5.99
CA ASP A 157 -20.27 -4.35 -5.98
C ASP A 157 -19.72 -5.25 -4.85
N PRO A 158 -20.53 -5.64 -3.84
CA PRO A 158 -20.08 -6.51 -2.77
C PRO A 158 -19.68 -7.91 -3.25
N GLU A 159 -20.31 -8.43 -4.32
CA GLU A 159 -19.96 -9.73 -4.87
C GLU A 159 -18.59 -9.70 -5.58
N GLU A 160 -18.28 -8.60 -6.26
CA GLU A 160 -16.93 -8.38 -6.83
C GLU A 160 -15.88 -8.34 -5.72
N ARG A 161 -16.12 -7.59 -4.64
CA ARG A 161 -15.20 -7.54 -3.49
C ARG A 161 -15.00 -8.91 -2.85
N ARG A 162 -16.07 -9.67 -2.66
CA ARG A 162 -16.01 -11.04 -2.14
C ARG A 162 -15.12 -11.92 -3.04
N ARG A 163 -15.29 -11.85 -4.36
CA ARG A 163 -14.47 -12.59 -5.32
C ARG A 163 -13.00 -12.18 -5.27
N VAL A 164 -12.72 -10.89 -5.22
CA VAL A 164 -11.35 -10.34 -5.10
C VAL A 164 -10.67 -10.84 -3.83
N ILE A 165 -11.36 -10.81 -2.68
CA ILE A 165 -10.83 -11.25 -1.39
C ILE A 165 -10.57 -12.75 -1.40
N ALA A 166 -11.52 -13.55 -1.88
CA ALA A 166 -11.37 -15.01 -2.00
C ALA A 166 -10.16 -15.36 -2.87
N ARG A 167 -10.01 -14.69 -4.02
CA ARG A 167 -8.89 -14.90 -4.93
C ARG A 167 -7.57 -14.44 -4.34
N LEU A 168 -7.55 -13.36 -3.56
CA LEU A 168 -6.36 -12.90 -2.85
C LEU A 168 -5.86 -13.96 -1.87
N ILE A 169 -6.74 -14.49 -1.02
CA ILE A 169 -6.39 -15.53 -0.05
C ILE A 169 -5.82 -16.76 -0.77
N GLU A 170 -6.46 -17.20 -1.84
CA GLU A 170 -5.99 -18.35 -2.62
C GLU A 170 -4.63 -18.08 -3.29
N ALA A 171 -4.46 -16.92 -3.90
CA ALA A 171 -3.26 -16.58 -4.68
C ALA A 171 -2.03 -16.27 -3.81
N THR A 172 -2.20 -16.06 -2.51
CA THR A 172 -1.14 -15.65 -1.57
C THR A 172 -0.88 -16.67 -0.46
N ARG A 173 -1.36 -17.90 -0.62
CA ARG A 173 -1.07 -19.04 0.27
C ARG A 173 0.39 -19.44 0.31
#